data_cd99832d4d457c7157faa7bd02070947
#
_entry.id   cd99832d4d457c7157faa7bd02070947
#
_cell.length_a   1.000
_cell.length_b   1.000
_cell.length_c   1.000
_cell.angle_alpha   90.00
_cell.angle_beta   90.00
_cell.angle_gamma   90.00
#
_symmetry.space_group_name_H-M   'P 1'
#
loop_
_entity.id
_entity.type
_entity.pdbx_description
1 polymer ?
#
loop_
_entity_poly.entity_id
_entity_poly.type
_entity_poly.pdbx_seq_one_letter_code
_entity_poly.pdbx_strand_id
1 'polypeptide(L)'
;MKVFFIITLLHGLGVSLDLQNIRNVKNWNRLQSGSITIEWCQHKSFPISKAETIFKHDIQSIAKVIKDLDSYPNIFKRVTKTQRLGKSLVHIILDMPFPFDGRDYIVEYDILENTDSWVFSFSTPKNNDTPIVDGHVRLVNAAGVWILDKTSKNKTKVTYAWNGELLGNFPDFGLEKAWITQGTEVLNWLDQALIKQKKS
;
A
#
# COMPACT_ATOMS: atom_id res chain seq x y z
N MET A 1 3.81 56.47 3.13
CA MET A 1 4.27 55.34 3.94
C MET A 1 3.77 54.07 3.22
N LYS A 2 4.64 53.40 2.44
CA LYS A 2 4.28 52.17 1.70
C LYS A 2 4.57 50.98 2.61
N VAL A 3 3.51 50.29 3.00
CA VAL A 3 3.63 49.03 3.76
C VAL A 3 3.93 47.91 2.79
N PHE A 4 5.13 47.33 2.83
CA PHE A 4 5.50 46.13 2.11
C PHE A 4 4.96 44.92 2.89
N PHE A 5 3.98 44.20 2.32
CA PHE A 5 3.58 42.88 2.77
C PHE A 5 4.63 41.90 2.30
N ILE A 6 5.44 41.37 3.20
CA ILE A 6 6.31 40.23 2.95
C ILE A 6 5.43 38.98 3.05
N ILE A 7 5.06 38.40 1.90
CA ILE A 7 4.46 37.07 1.85
C ILE A 7 5.59 36.08 2.09
N THR A 8 5.70 35.59 3.30
CA THR A 8 6.56 34.44 3.63
C THR A 8 5.92 33.20 3.02
N LEU A 9 6.44 32.74 1.87
CA LEU A 9 6.11 31.44 1.31
C LEU A 9 6.67 30.38 2.28
N LEU A 10 5.84 29.87 3.16
CA LEU A 10 6.13 28.66 3.92
C LEU A 10 6.18 27.51 2.91
N HIS A 11 7.38 27.16 2.46
CA HIS A 11 7.64 25.89 1.81
C HIS A 11 7.39 24.81 2.86
N GLY A 12 6.19 24.23 2.86
CA GLY A 12 5.90 23.05 3.65
C GLY A 12 6.91 21.97 3.27
N LEU A 13 7.80 21.61 4.20
CA LEU A 13 8.64 20.44 4.09
C LEU A 13 7.67 19.25 3.98
N GLY A 14 7.42 18.80 2.76
CA GLY A 14 6.59 17.63 2.48
C GLY A 14 7.17 16.44 3.25
N VAL A 15 6.55 16.09 4.37
CA VAL A 15 6.92 14.89 5.12
C VAL A 15 6.34 13.72 4.31
N SER A 16 7.22 12.87 3.80
CA SER A 16 6.79 11.60 3.19
C SER A 16 5.96 10.81 4.20
N LEU A 17 4.80 10.33 3.78
CA LEU A 17 3.94 9.49 4.61
C LEU A 17 4.65 8.15 4.85
N ASP A 18 4.93 7.84 6.12
CA ASP A 18 5.52 6.58 6.56
C ASP A 18 4.51 5.82 7.44
N LEU A 19 4.26 4.55 7.09
CA LEU A 19 3.34 3.65 7.78
C LEU A 19 4.05 2.53 8.56
N GLN A 20 5.37 2.56 8.72
CA GLN A 20 6.13 1.55 9.47
C GLN A 20 5.58 1.33 10.89
N ASN A 21 5.16 2.43 11.54
CA ASN A 21 4.64 2.42 12.90
C ASN A 21 3.10 2.35 12.98
N ILE A 22 2.43 1.85 11.94
CA ILE A 22 0.96 1.79 11.86
C ILE A 22 0.33 0.98 13.01
N ARG A 23 1.06 0.05 13.61
CA ARG A 23 0.63 -0.72 14.80
C ARG A 23 0.27 0.16 16.00
N ASN A 24 0.86 1.34 16.10
CA ASN A 24 0.66 2.30 17.19
C ASN A 24 -0.56 3.19 16.99
N VAL A 25 -1.13 3.19 15.79
CA VAL A 25 -2.33 3.96 15.45
C VAL A 25 -3.55 3.30 16.08
N LYS A 26 -4.35 4.12 16.76
CA LYS A 26 -5.58 3.71 17.44
C LYS A 26 -6.79 4.37 16.76
N ASN A 27 -7.99 4.02 17.22
CA ASN A 27 -9.25 4.60 16.73
C ASN A 27 -9.54 4.29 15.25
N TRP A 28 -9.43 3.01 14.91
CA TRP A 28 -9.82 2.49 13.60
C TRP A 28 -11.34 2.37 13.49
N ASN A 29 -11.89 2.86 12.38
CA ASN A 29 -13.28 2.65 12.00
C ASN A 29 -13.38 1.35 11.20
N ARG A 30 -14.24 0.42 11.67
CA ARG A 30 -14.40 -0.87 11.00
C ARG A 30 -15.37 -0.76 9.84
N LEU A 31 -14.93 -1.22 8.66
CA LEU A 31 -15.73 -1.28 7.44
C LEU A 31 -16.20 -2.70 7.13
N GLN A 32 -15.39 -3.72 7.45
CA GLN A 32 -15.72 -5.11 7.21
C GLN A 32 -15.19 -6.00 8.35
N SER A 33 -15.99 -7.02 8.70
CA SER A 33 -15.62 -8.10 9.64
C SER A 33 -15.72 -9.45 8.93
N GLY A 34 -14.97 -10.45 9.38
CA GLY A 34 -14.99 -11.80 8.84
C GLY A 34 -13.58 -12.39 8.73
N SER A 35 -13.36 -13.25 7.75
CA SER A 35 -12.04 -13.83 7.47
C SER A 35 -11.00 -12.78 7.11
N ILE A 36 -11.43 -11.69 6.49
CA ILE A 36 -10.65 -10.49 6.25
C ILE A 36 -11.36 -9.33 6.95
N THR A 37 -10.66 -8.66 7.86
CA THR A 37 -11.10 -7.44 8.52
C THR A 37 -10.57 -6.24 7.77
N ILE A 38 -11.44 -5.27 7.43
CA ILE A 38 -11.04 -4.01 6.82
C ILE A 38 -11.40 -2.87 7.76
N GLU A 39 -10.45 -1.99 7.99
CA GLU A 39 -10.59 -0.82 8.85
C GLU A 39 -9.94 0.39 8.19
N TRP A 40 -10.36 1.59 8.60
CA TRP A 40 -9.72 2.82 8.17
C TRP A 40 -9.62 3.83 9.32
N CYS A 41 -8.69 4.76 9.20
CA CYS A 41 -8.57 5.90 10.11
C CYS A 41 -7.96 7.10 9.39
N GLN A 42 -8.15 8.29 9.99
CA GLN A 42 -7.39 9.47 9.58
C GLN A 42 -6.07 9.48 10.33
N HIS A 43 -4.94 9.50 9.62
CA HIS A 43 -3.61 9.58 10.20
C HIS A 43 -2.74 10.59 9.45
N LYS A 44 -2.17 11.58 10.16
CA LYS A 44 -1.36 12.65 9.56
C LYS A 44 -2.02 13.32 8.35
N SER A 45 -3.32 13.57 8.43
CA SER A 45 -4.16 14.16 7.37
C SER A 45 -4.41 13.25 6.14
N PHE A 46 -4.06 11.97 6.22
CA PHE A 46 -4.32 10.99 5.16
C PHE A 46 -5.33 9.94 5.61
N PRO A 47 -6.23 9.49 4.73
CA PRO A 47 -7.08 8.34 4.99
C PRO A 47 -6.23 7.06 4.83
N ILE A 48 -5.98 6.36 5.92
CA ILE A 48 -5.25 5.10 5.91
C ILE A 48 -6.24 3.95 6.01
N SER A 49 -6.18 3.03 5.07
CA SER A 49 -6.93 1.79 5.15
C SER A 49 -6.04 0.62 5.55
N LYS A 50 -6.63 -0.37 6.19
CA LYS A 50 -5.92 -1.55 6.71
C LYS A 50 -6.77 -2.81 6.50
N ALA A 51 -6.14 -3.85 5.96
CA ALA A 51 -6.70 -5.19 5.82
C ALA A 51 -5.92 -6.19 6.68
N GLU A 52 -6.60 -7.02 7.45
CA GLU A 52 -5.98 -8.03 8.31
C GLU A 52 -6.62 -9.40 8.11
N THR A 53 -5.80 -10.44 8.13
CA THR A 53 -6.22 -11.85 8.10
C THR A 53 -5.18 -12.76 8.75
N ILE A 54 -5.52 -14.05 8.94
CA ILE A 54 -4.58 -15.09 9.35
C ILE A 54 -4.45 -16.12 8.21
N PHE A 55 -3.27 -16.22 7.61
CA PHE A 55 -2.96 -17.23 6.63
C PHE A 55 -2.42 -18.52 7.26
N LYS A 56 -2.75 -19.66 6.65
CA LYS A 56 -2.22 -20.99 7.02
C LYS A 56 -0.91 -21.28 6.28
N HIS A 57 0.00 -20.32 6.34
CA HIS A 57 1.34 -20.34 5.75
C HIS A 57 2.36 -19.81 6.75
N ASP A 58 3.61 -20.27 6.65
CA ASP A 58 4.71 -19.74 7.43
C ASP A 58 5.11 -18.34 6.92
N ILE A 59 5.75 -17.58 7.78
CA ILE A 59 6.12 -16.18 7.53
C ILE A 59 7.06 -16.04 6.32
N GLN A 60 8.01 -16.97 6.14
CA GLN A 60 9.01 -16.89 5.08
C GLN A 60 8.38 -17.12 3.69
N SER A 61 7.45 -18.06 3.59
CA SER A 61 6.69 -18.29 2.35
C SER A 61 5.92 -17.03 1.93
N ILE A 62 5.28 -16.35 2.87
CA ILE A 62 4.53 -15.10 2.57
C ILE A 62 5.49 -13.97 2.22
N ALA A 63 6.56 -13.78 3.01
CA ALA A 63 7.57 -12.75 2.76
C ALA A 63 8.24 -12.90 1.38
N LYS A 64 8.48 -14.14 0.94
CA LYS A 64 9.03 -14.43 -0.39
C LYS A 64 8.14 -13.89 -1.51
N VAL A 65 6.81 -14.09 -1.40
CA VAL A 65 5.85 -13.60 -2.40
C VAL A 65 5.81 -12.06 -2.40
N ILE A 66 5.79 -11.42 -1.22
CA ILE A 66 5.71 -9.96 -1.10
C ILE A 66 7.01 -9.29 -1.58
N LYS A 67 8.17 -9.90 -1.39
CA LYS A 67 9.47 -9.38 -1.88
C LYS A 67 9.64 -9.48 -3.40
N ASP A 68 8.92 -10.39 -4.04
CA ASP A 68 9.03 -10.62 -5.49
C ASP A 68 8.17 -9.62 -6.28
N LEU A 69 8.63 -8.36 -6.27
CA LEU A 69 7.94 -7.25 -6.94
C LEU A 69 7.81 -7.49 -8.46
N ASP A 70 8.73 -8.22 -9.07
CA ASP A 70 8.71 -8.47 -10.51
C ASP A 70 7.56 -9.41 -10.90
N SER A 71 7.12 -10.25 -9.97
CA SER A 71 5.96 -11.14 -10.15
C SER A 71 4.61 -10.50 -9.83
N TYR A 72 4.55 -9.26 -9.35
CA TYR A 72 3.29 -8.59 -8.97
C TYR A 72 2.22 -8.58 -10.07
N PRO A 73 2.53 -8.37 -11.37
CA PRO A 73 1.53 -8.45 -12.43
C PRO A 73 0.87 -9.84 -12.56
N ASN A 74 1.58 -10.90 -12.13
CA ASN A 74 1.06 -12.27 -12.16
C ASN A 74 0.29 -12.64 -10.88
N ILE A 75 0.44 -11.88 -9.81
CA ILE A 75 -0.14 -12.11 -8.48
C ILE A 75 -1.32 -11.18 -8.24
N PHE A 76 -1.12 -9.88 -8.34
CA PHE A 76 -2.10 -8.85 -8.07
C PHE A 76 -2.74 -8.38 -9.37
N LYS A 77 -3.94 -8.85 -9.67
CA LYS A 77 -4.57 -8.71 -10.99
C LYS A 77 -4.76 -7.29 -11.49
N ARG A 78 -4.74 -6.28 -10.59
CA ARG A 78 -4.80 -4.87 -10.99
C ARG A 78 -3.43 -4.30 -11.36
N VAL A 79 -2.34 -4.92 -10.92
CA VAL A 79 -1.00 -4.48 -11.30
C VAL A 79 -0.70 -4.93 -12.71
N THR A 80 -0.54 -3.98 -13.61
CA THR A 80 -0.25 -4.25 -15.03
C THR A 80 1.24 -4.29 -15.31
N LYS A 81 2.01 -3.52 -14.53
CA LYS A 81 3.47 -3.47 -14.68
C LYS A 81 4.14 -3.09 -13.36
N THR A 82 5.31 -3.69 -13.13
CA THR A 82 6.31 -3.22 -12.17
C THR A 82 7.62 -2.96 -12.90
N GLN A 83 8.30 -1.89 -12.54
CA GLN A 83 9.60 -1.55 -13.12
C GLN A 83 10.55 -1.10 -12.01
N ARG A 84 11.65 -1.81 -11.85
CA ARG A 84 12.71 -1.39 -10.94
C ARG A 84 13.44 -0.19 -11.51
N LEU A 85 13.51 0.90 -10.75
CA LEU A 85 14.23 2.12 -11.08
C LEU A 85 15.57 2.22 -10.33
N GLY A 86 15.76 1.38 -9.31
CA GLY A 86 16.93 1.32 -8.46
C GLY A 86 16.93 0.11 -7.55
N LYS A 87 17.82 0.08 -6.58
CA LYS A 87 17.94 -1.04 -5.64
C LYS A 87 16.68 -1.21 -4.78
N SER A 88 16.13 -0.11 -4.29
CA SER A 88 14.93 -0.05 -3.44
C SER A 88 13.80 0.77 -4.07
N LEU A 89 13.99 1.32 -5.27
CA LEU A 89 13.04 2.17 -5.96
C LEU A 89 12.30 1.38 -7.03
N VAL A 90 10.96 1.42 -7.00
CA VAL A 90 10.10 0.71 -7.94
C VAL A 90 8.95 1.60 -8.43
N HIS A 91 8.65 1.52 -9.71
CA HIS A 91 7.47 2.09 -10.34
C HIS A 91 6.42 1.00 -10.51
N ILE A 92 5.24 1.21 -9.98
CA ILE A 92 4.11 0.28 -10.06
C ILE A 92 2.97 0.96 -10.81
N ILE A 93 2.43 0.26 -11.80
CA ILE A 93 1.34 0.70 -12.66
C ILE A 93 0.19 -0.26 -12.46
N LEU A 94 -1.00 0.26 -12.25
CA LEU A 94 -2.20 -0.55 -12.01
C LEU A 94 -3.44 0.01 -12.70
N ASP A 95 -4.31 -0.89 -13.10
CA ASP A 95 -5.61 -0.56 -13.69
C ASP A 95 -6.67 -0.34 -12.61
N MET A 96 -7.61 0.53 -12.94
CA MET A 96 -8.84 0.75 -12.18
C MET A 96 -10.05 0.28 -13.00
N PRO A 97 -11.16 -0.11 -12.34
CA PRO A 97 -12.40 -0.42 -13.05
C PRO A 97 -12.91 0.80 -13.82
N PHE A 98 -13.38 0.57 -15.04
CA PHE A 98 -14.10 1.62 -15.80
C PHE A 98 -15.21 2.25 -14.94
N PRO A 99 -15.39 3.58 -14.92
CA PRO A 99 -14.81 4.57 -15.87
C PRO A 99 -13.55 5.30 -15.36
N PHE A 100 -12.83 4.76 -14.37
CA PHE A 100 -11.70 5.47 -13.77
C PHE A 100 -10.41 5.18 -14.53
N ASP A 101 -9.58 6.22 -14.68
CA ASP A 101 -8.21 6.09 -15.16
C ASP A 101 -7.42 5.14 -14.26
N GLY A 102 -6.37 4.53 -14.79
CA GLY A 102 -5.41 3.76 -14.02
C GLY A 102 -4.70 4.60 -12.95
N ARG A 103 -3.91 3.96 -12.14
CA ARG A 103 -3.05 4.63 -11.15
C ARG A 103 -1.61 4.19 -11.36
N ASP A 104 -0.68 5.10 -11.11
CA ASP A 104 0.72 4.74 -11.01
C ASP A 104 1.34 5.40 -9.78
N TYR A 105 2.39 4.75 -9.25
CA TYR A 105 3.14 5.32 -8.15
C TYR A 105 4.57 4.81 -8.15
N ILE A 106 5.48 5.64 -7.64
CA ILE A 106 6.88 5.31 -7.46
C ILE A 106 7.16 5.35 -5.97
N VAL A 107 7.73 4.26 -5.47
CA VAL A 107 8.00 4.12 -4.05
C VAL A 107 9.38 3.55 -3.80
N GLU A 108 10.00 4.02 -2.73
CA GLU A 108 11.11 3.34 -2.08
C GLU A 108 10.56 2.38 -1.04
N TYR A 109 11.19 1.20 -0.92
CA TYR A 109 10.82 0.21 0.06
C TYR A 109 11.97 -0.13 1.00
N ASP A 110 11.61 -0.52 2.22
CA ASP A 110 12.50 -1.00 3.26
C ASP A 110 11.95 -2.27 3.90
N ILE A 111 12.86 -3.14 4.36
CA ILE A 111 12.51 -4.43 4.94
C ILE A 111 13.18 -4.55 6.31
N LEU A 112 12.37 -4.80 7.33
CA LEU A 112 12.81 -5.15 8.67
C LEU A 112 12.40 -6.58 8.98
N GLU A 113 13.37 -7.43 9.29
CA GLU A 113 13.15 -8.84 9.55
C GLU A 113 13.62 -9.21 10.96
N ASN A 114 12.73 -9.88 11.70
CA ASN A 114 13.00 -10.49 12.99
C ASN A 114 12.54 -11.96 12.97
N THR A 115 12.86 -12.72 14.00
CA THR A 115 12.52 -14.15 14.10
C THR A 115 11.01 -14.43 13.95
N ASP A 116 10.16 -13.59 14.54
CA ASP A 116 8.71 -13.79 14.61
C ASP A 116 7.90 -12.67 13.95
N SER A 117 8.55 -11.68 13.32
CA SER A 117 7.92 -10.57 12.63
C SER A 117 8.73 -10.15 11.41
N TRP A 118 8.02 -9.78 10.36
CA TRP A 118 8.59 -9.25 9.12
C TRP A 118 7.79 -8.04 8.66
N VAL A 119 8.47 -6.96 8.31
CA VAL A 119 7.84 -5.71 7.89
C VAL A 119 8.45 -5.28 6.56
N PHE A 120 7.58 -5.02 5.57
CA PHE A 120 7.93 -4.42 4.29
C PHE A 120 7.16 -3.11 4.17
N SER A 121 7.84 -2.00 4.33
CA SER A 121 7.26 -0.67 4.19
C SER A 121 7.67 -0.04 2.87
N PHE A 122 6.80 0.80 2.33
CA PHE A 122 7.07 1.55 1.11
C PHE A 122 6.42 2.93 1.17
N SER A 123 7.09 3.92 0.58
CA SER A 123 6.56 5.29 0.48
C SER A 123 7.15 6.03 -0.71
N THR A 124 6.40 7.01 -1.21
CA THR A 124 6.87 7.88 -2.30
C THR A 124 8.08 8.69 -1.84
N PRO A 125 9.21 8.67 -2.58
CA PRO A 125 10.37 9.52 -2.29
C PRO A 125 10.03 11.00 -2.53
N LYS A 126 10.74 11.89 -1.86
CA LYS A 126 10.51 13.35 -1.95
C LYS A 126 10.70 13.93 -3.34
N ASN A 127 11.64 13.39 -4.10
CA ASN A 127 11.99 13.84 -5.45
C ASN A 127 11.87 12.67 -6.43
N ASN A 128 11.00 12.81 -7.39
CA ASN A 128 10.79 11.80 -8.40
C ASN A 128 10.32 12.43 -9.71
N ASP A 129 11.21 12.47 -10.69
CA ASP A 129 10.97 13.08 -12.01
C ASP A 129 10.53 12.07 -13.08
N THR A 130 10.17 10.83 -12.66
CA THR A 130 9.70 9.82 -13.62
C THR A 130 8.40 10.30 -14.26
N PRO A 131 8.27 10.28 -15.61
CA PRO A 131 7.06 10.67 -16.30
C PRO A 131 5.82 9.92 -15.82
N ILE A 132 4.68 10.61 -15.82
CA ILE A 132 3.36 9.98 -15.56
C ILE A 132 3.00 9.11 -16.74
N VAL A 133 2.41 7.94 -16.49
CA VAL A 133 1.94 7.05 -17.56
C VAL A 133 0.64 7.60 -18.13
N ASP A 134 0.53 7.62 -19.46
CA ASP A 134 -0.68 8.09 -20.17
C ASP A 134 -1.92 7.31 -19.70
N GLY A 135 -3.03 8.01 -19.47
CA GLY A 135 -4.28 7.43 -18.94
C GLY A 135 -4.20 6.99 -17.47
N HIS A 136 -3.21 7.48 -16.72
CA HIS A 136 -3.05 7.16 -15.29
C HIS A 136 -2.95 8.43 -14.45
N VAL A 137 -3.38 8.31 -13.20
CA VAL A 137 -3.22 9.34 -12.16
C VAL A 137 -2.07 8.96 -11.25
N ARG A 138 -1.06 9.83 -11.12
CA ARG A 138 0.06 9.64 -10.20
C ARG A 138 -0.37 9.79 -8.75
N LEU A 139 -0.19 8.73 -7.95
CA LEU A 139 -0.37 8.77 -6.49
C LEU A 139 0.89 9.34 -5.84
N VAL A 140 0.91 10.66 -5.64
CA VAL A 140 2.09 11.39 -5.13
C VAL A 140 2.37 11.15 -3.64
N ASN A 141 1.41 10.64 -2.89
CA ASN A 141 1.54 10.31 -1.47
C ASN A 141 1.41 8.79 -1.24
N ALA A 142 1.73 7.97 -2.24
CA ALA A 142 1.64 6.53 -2.08
C ALA A 142 2.53 6.07 -0.91
N ALA A 143 1.93 5.35 0.01
CA ALA A 143 2.61 4.73 1.14
C ALA A 143 1.86 3.49 1.57
N GLY A 144 2.58 2.50 2.06
CA GLY A 144 1.97 1.30 2.61
C GLY A 144 2.95 0.46 3.40
N VAL A 145 2.40 -0.57 4.03
CA VAL A 145 3.19 -1.52 4.81
C VAL A 145 2.53 -2.90 4.81
N TRP A 146 3.33 -3.91 4.63
CA TRP A 146 3.02 -5.29 4.96
C TRP A 146 3.65 -5.63 6.30
N ILE A 147 2.88 -6.21 7.19
CA ILE A 147 3.35 -6.69 8.49
C ILE A 147 2.94 -8.14 8.62
N LEU A 148 3.91 -8.99 8.82
CA LEU A 148 3.73 -10.42 9.03
C LEU A 148 4.12 -10.74 10.47
N ASP A 149 3.18 -11.28 11.25
CA ASP A 149 3.42 -11.71 12.63
C ASP A 149 3.14 -13.19 12.74
N LYS A 150 4.15 -13.96 13.12
CA LYS A 150 4.04 -15.39 13.33
C LYS A 150 3.13 -15.68 14.52
N THR A 151 2.05 -16.41 14.29
CA THR A 151 1.14 -16.86 15.36
C THR A 151 1.38 -18.31 15.75
N SER A 152 1.89 -19.13 14.82
CA SER A 152 2.39 -20.49 15.05
C SER A 152 3.32 -20.90 13.91
N LYS A 153 3.85 -22.15 13.94
CA LYS A 153 4.78 -22.64 12.91
C LYS A 153 4.27 -22.44 11.47
N ASN A 154 2.97 -22.65 11.24
CA ASN A 154 2.36 -22.59 9.91
C ASN A 154 1.17 -21.62 9.87
N LYS A 155 1.15 -20.60 10.73
CA LYS A 155 0.13 -19.55 10.73
C LYS A 155 0.77 -18.20 10.96
N THR A 156 0.40 -17.26 10.11
CA THR A 156 0.90 -15.89 10.15
C THR A 156 -0.27 -14.92 10.11
N LYS A 157 -0.31 -13.98 11.05
CA LYS A 157 -1.18 -12.81 10.93
C LYS A 157 -0.57 -11.88 9.88
N VAL A 158 -1.35 -11.54 8.88
CA VAL A 158 -0.96 -10.62 7.81
C VAL A 158 -1.75 -9.34 7.96
N THR A 159 -1.04 -8.23 8.06
CA THR A 159 -1.60 -6.88 8.00
C THR A 159 -1.06 -6.18 6.76
N TYR A 160 -1.95 -5.66 5.95
CA TYR A 160 -1.65 -4.76 4.84
C TYR A 160 -2.31 -3.42 5.10
N ALA A 161 -1.53 -2.34 5.23
CA ALA A 161 -2.06 -1.00 5.38
C ALA A 161 -1.50 -0.09 4.29
N TRP A 162 -2.33 0.86 3.83
CA TRP A 162 -1.95 1.76 2.73
C TRP A 162 -2.64 3.12 2.83
N ASN A 163 -2.05 4.16 2.22
CA ASN A 163 -2.74 5.42 2.01
C ASN A 163 -3.91 5.20 1.05
N GLY A 164 -5.10 5.46 1.54
CA GLY A 164 -6.35 5.20 0.82
C GLY A 164 -6.75 6.27 -0.19
N GLU A 165 -5.94 7.32 -0.41
CA GLU A 165 -6.21 8.32 -1.46
C GLU A 165 -6.18 7.67 -2.84
N LEU A 166 -7.21 7.91 -3.62
CA LEU A 166 -7.26 7.47 -5.02
C LEU A 166 -6.99 8.61 -6.00
N LEU A 167 -7.13 9.86 -5.56
CA LEU A 167 -6.91 11.06 -6.35
C LEU A 167 -7.70 11.08 -7.70
N GLY A 168 -7.41 12.05 -8.55
CA GLY A 168 -8.12 12.21 -9.83
C GLY A 168 -9.62 12.44 -9.63
N ASN A 169 -10.45 11.89 -10.51
CA ASN A 169 -11.91 12.04 -10.49
C ASN A 169 -12.63 10.97 -9.67
N PHE A 170 -11.93 10.28 -8.75
CA PHE A 170 -12.56 9.27 -7.91
C PHE A 170 -13.41 9.95 -6.82
N PRO A 171 -14.72 9.61 -6.69
CA PRO A 171 -15.61 10.30 -5.75
C PRO A 171 -15.38 9.86 -4.31
N ASP A 172 -15.35 10.81 -3.38
CA ASP A 172 -15.10 10.56 -1.96
C ASP A 172 -16.10 9.56 -1.34
N PHE A 173 -17.38 9.61 -1.75
CA PHE A 173 -18.40 8.67 -1.27
C PHE A 173 -18.13 7.22 -1.68
N GLY A 174 -17.26 6.99 -2.66
CA GLY A 174 -16.85 5.66 -3.12
C GLY A 174 -15.66 5.06 -2.39
N LEU A 175 -14.94 5.86 -1.59
CA LEU A 175 -13.67 5.47 -0.99
C LEU A 175 -13.78 4.25 -0.07
N GLU A 176 -14.75 4.22 0.84
CA GLU A 176 -14.92 3.08 1.76
C GLU A 176 -15.14 1.77 1.01
N LYS A 177 -15.98 1.79 -0.03
CA LYS A 177 -16.21 0.63 -0.90
C LYS A 177 -14.94 0.22 -1.66
N ALA A 178 -14.17 1.21 -2.14
CA ALA A 178 -12.89 0.94 -2.81
C ALA A 178 -11.89 0.30 -1.85
N TRP A 179 -11.79 0.77 -0.60
CA TRP A 179 -10.90 0.19 0.41
C TRP A 179 -11.27 -1.24 0.78
N ILE A 180 -12.59 -1.52 0.96
CA ILE A 180 -13.08 -2.88 1.19
C ILE A 180 -12.68 -3.79 0.02
N THR A 181 -12.94 -3.35 -1.20
CA THR A 181 -12.63 -4.10 -2.42
C THR A 181 -11.12 -4.35 -2.53
N GLN A 182 -10.30 -3.30 -2.45
CA GLN A 182 -8.86 -3.40 -2.57
C GLN A 182 -8.25 -4.33 -1.52
N GLY A 183 -8.58 -4.14 -0.24
CA GLY A 183 -8.02 -4.95 0.84
C GLY A 183 -8.40 -6.42 0.71
N THR A 184 -9.65 -6.69 0.34
CA THR A 184 -10.16 -8.05 0.12
C THR A 184 -9.49 -8.72 -1.08
N GLU A 185 -9.40 -8.03 -2.21
CA GLU A 185 -8.76 -8.54 -3.44
C GLU A 185 -7.28 -8.85 -3.22
N VAL A 186 -6.53 -7.90 -2.65
CA VAL A 186 -5.09 -8.03 -2.44
C VAL A 186 -4.75 -9.22 -1.54
N LEU A 187 -5.47 -9.40 -0.41
CA LEU A 187 -5.24 -10.53 0.47
C LEU A 187 -5.66 -11.87 -0.17
N ASN A 188 -6.76 -11.90 -0.90
CA ASN A 188 -7.20 -13.11 -1.61
C ASN A 188 -6.22 -13.51 -2.73
N TRP A 189 -5.69 -12.57 -3.49
CA TRP A 189 -4.70 -12.87 -4.53
C TRP A 189 -3.39 -13.37 -3.94
N LEU A 190 -2.95 -12.79 -2.82
CA LEU A 190 -1.77 -13.27 -2.09
C LEU A 190 -1.97 -14.71 -1.62
N ASP A 191 -3.12 -15.06 -1.02
CA ASP A 191 -3.43 -16.43 -0.59
C ASP A 191 -3.45 -17.41 -1.78
N GLN A 192 -4.06 -17.02 -2.91
CA GLN A 192 -4.07 -17.82 -4.13
C GLN A 192 -2.67 -18.09 -4.67
N ALA A 193 -1.77 -17.09 -4.63
CA ALA A 193 -0.38 -17.26 -5.05
C ALA A 193 0.37 -18.24 -4.15
N LEU A 194 0.18 -18.15 -2.83
CA LEU A 194 0.76 -19.06 -1.85
C LEU A 194 0.28 -20.51 -2.04
N ILE A 195 -1.02 -20.71 -2.31
CA ILE A 195 -1.58 -22.04 -2.59
C ILE A 195 -0.98 -22.63 -3.87
N LYS A 196 -0.78 -21.84 -4.92
CA LYS A 196 -0.16 -22.29 -6.18
C LYS A 196 1.28 -22.72 -5.97
N GLN A 197 2.08 -21.92 -5.26
CA GLN A 197 3.49 -22.23 -4.97
C GLN A 197 3.66 -23.54 -4.19
N LYS A 198 2.72 -23.90 -3.32
CA LYS A 198 2.78 -25.15 -2.55
C LYS A 198 2.50 -26.40 -3.39
N LYS A 199 1.87 -26.24 -4.57
CA LYS A 199 1.52 -27.34 -5.48
C LYS A 199 2.56 -27.58 -6.58
N SER A 200 3.49 -26.63 -6.77
CA SER A 200 4.63 -26.70 -7.68
C SER A 200 5.85 -27.29 -7.00
#